data_4e88ddc0409919132caa656a1c0bea04
#
_entry.id   4e88ddc0409919132caa656a1c0bea04
#
_cell.length_a   1.000
_cell.length_b   1.000
_cell.length_c   1.000
_cell.angle_alpha   90.00
_cell.angle_beta   90.00
_cell.angle_gamma   90.00
#
_symmetry.space_group_name_H-M   'P 1'
#
loop_
_entity.id
_entity.type
_entity.pdbx_description
1 polymer ?
#
loop_
_entity_poly.entity_id
_entity_poly.type
_entity_poly.pdbx_seq_one_letter_code
_entity_poly.pdbx_strand_id
1 'polypeptide(L)'
;MEYTTLLEKQIQGRLKIDNPWWTEGKIPSYYQMMTPRLYLDIFYPLVKDVSIQRALILMGPRRVGKTVMLYHSIQRLIDEGVSPQNIIYVSVETPIYNNILLELLFTLAKQILGKEDSKEKFYVFFDEIQYLKDWEVNLKSLVDTYHDVKFVASGSAAAALKKSSNESGAGRFTDFNLPPLLFFEYIHLRKYDHLMRQSKVNWDGIESDIYSTIDINRLNDLFLEYINYGGYPEVAFSSRMQEDPGQFVRHDIVDKVLLRDLPSLYGISDVQELNSLFTMIAYHSGMEFSYESMAKESGVKKDIIRKYIQYLESAFLIKIVTRTDDTAKRFQRQTTFKIYLTNPSLRCALFEPVKIIDGNIGDMIETAIYSQWIPRNNHIAYANWKVGRTQGEVDLVGINDALQKPYWAVEIKWTDRFFDRPTELSSLKYFMEKNQLQQALVTSMSQEGLKETSFGRLLFIPSACYAYTVGENTLRQAKKSFGL
;
A
#
# COMPACT_ATOMS: atom_id res chain seq x y z
N MET A 1 -34.25 0.13 -32.23
CA MET A 1 -34.63 1.48 -31.73
C MET A 1 -35.29 1.42 -30.32
N GLU A 2 -36.40 0.71 -30.13
CA GLU A 2 -37.06 0.66 -28.79
C GLU A 2 -36.19 0.05 -27.68
N TYR A 3 -35.43 -1.00 -27.93
CA TYR A 3 -34.56 -1.65 -26.96
C TYR A 3 -33.40 -0.75 -26.50
N THR A 4 -32.78 -0.01 -27.43
CA THR A 4 -31.70 0.95 -27.15
C THR A 4 -32.20 2.08 -26.26
N THR A 5 -33.39 2.62 -26.53
CA THR A 5 -34.02 3.68 -25.73
C THR A 5 -34.40 3.20 -24.33
N LEU A 6 -34.80 1.92 -24.17
CA LEU A 6 -35.13 1.34 -22.86
C LEU A 6 -33.86 1.18 -22.00
N LEU A 7 -32.76 0.66 -22.59
CA LEU A 7 -31.50 0.51 -21.90
C LEU A 7 -30.91 1.87 -21.45
N GLU A 8 -30.96 2.88 -22.33
CA GLU A 8 -30.51 4.24 -21.98
C GLU A 8 -31.32 4.82 -20.80
N LYS A 9 -32.64 4.64 -20.77
CA LYS A 9 -33.46 5.06 -19.62
C LYS A 9 -33.10 4.33 -18.33
N GLN A 10 -32.77 3.05 -18.40
CA GLN A 10 -32.33 2.29 -17.23
C GLN A 10 -30.97 2.77 -16.74
N ILE A 11 -30.01 3.04 -17.64
CA ILE A 11 -28.69 3.62 -17.31
C ILE A 11 -28.88 4.99 -16.68
N GLN A 12 -29.71 5.85 -17.26
CA GLN A 12 -30.01 7.17 -16.69
C GLN A 12 -30.63 7.10 -15.29
N GLY A 13 -31.55 6.14 -15.07
CA GLY A 13 -32.12 5.87 -13.75
C GLY A 13 -31.05 5.45 -12.75
N ARG A 14 -30.13 4.58 -13.15
CA ARG A 14 -29.02 4.13 -12.30
C ARG A 14 -28.03 5.25 -11.97
N LEU A 15 -27.66 6.07 -12.96
CA LEU A 15 -26.77 7.23 -12.75
C LEU A 15 -27.35 8.22 -11.73
N LYS A 16 -28.68 8.43 -11.69
CA LYS A 16 -29.30 9.28 -10.63
C LYS A 16 -29.14 8.67 -9.24
N ILE A 17 -29.26 7.35 -9.11
CA ILE A 17 -29.08 6.65 -7.84
C ILE A 17 -27.63 6.71 -7.38
N ASP A 18 -26.68 6.57 -8.30
CA ASP A 18 -25.24 6.60 -8.00
C ASP A 18 -24.75 8.00 -7.63
N ASN A 19 -25.50 9.06 -7.97
CA ASN A 19 -25.14 10.46 -7.75
C ASN A 19 -26.20 11.22 -6.91
N PRO A 20 -26.46 10.83 -5.66
CA PRO A 20 -27.52 11.45 -4.85
C PRO A 20 -27.27 12.95 -4.58
N TRP A 21 -26.02 13.42 -4.62
CA TRP A 21 -25.70 14.85 -4.43
C TRP A 21 -26.27 15.76 -5.51
N TRP A 22 -26.67 15.25 -6.67
CA TRP A 22 -27.33 16.07 -7.69
C TRP A 22 -28.64 16.69 -7.17
N THR A 23 -29.27 16.04 -6.19
CA THR A 23 -30.51 16.49 -5.56
C THR A 23 -30.34 16.85 -4.08
N GLU A 24 -29.49 16.11 -3.34
CA GLU A 24 -29.33 16.28 -1.89
C GLU A 24 -28.19 17.22 -1.51
N GLY A 25 -27.29 17.56 -2.46
CA GLY A 25 -26.14 18.43 -2.23
C GLY A 25 -25.05 17.82 -1.35
N LYS A 26 -25.09 16.51 -1.09
CA LYS A 26 -24.14 15.80 -0.22
C LYS A 26 -24.02 14.32 -0.59
N ILE A 27 -22.90 13.69 -0.23
CA ILE A 27 -22.70 12.26 -0.41
C ILE A 27 -23.58 11.45 0.56
N PRO A 28 -23.78 10.13 0.34
CA PRO A 28 -24.53 9.29 1.26
C PRO A 28 -23.98 9.35 2.68
N SER A 29 -24.88 9.41 3.68
CA SER A 29 -24.55 9.54 5.11
C SER A 29 -23.59 8.43 5.60
N TYR A 30 -23.71 7.24 5.04
CA TYR A 30 -22.81 6.12 5.33
C TYR A 30 -21.33 6.50 5.14
N TYR A 31 -20.99 7.16 4.03
CA TYR A 31 -19.60 7.61 3.76
C TYR A 31 -19.24 8.87 4.54
N GLN A 32 -20.21 9.77 4.81
CA GLN A 32 -19.96 10.98 5.61
C GLN A 32 -19.51 10.65 7.04
N MET A 33 -20.02 9.56 7.64
CA MET A 33 -19.69 9.14 9.01
C MET A 33 -18.31 8.50 9.12
N MET A 34 -17.70 8.09 8.02
CA MET A 34 -16.38 7.49 8.02
C MET A 34 -15.30 8.54 8.19
N THR A 35 -14.31 8.28 9.04
CA THR A 35 -13.14 9.16 9.18
C THR A 35 -12.28 9.09 7.92
N PRO A 36 -11.95 10.23 7.29
CA PRO A 36 -11.09 10.24 6.11
C PRO A 36 -9.71 9.69 6.39
N ARG A 37 -9.14 8.98 5.45
CA ARG A 37 -7.73 8.59 5.49
C ARG A 37 -6.82 9.81 5.35
N LEU A 38 -5.67 9.82 6.03
CA LEU A 38 -4.71 10.93 5.96
C LEU A 38 -4.15 11.14 4.54
N TYR A 39 -4.16 10.12 3.72
CA TYR A 39 -3.82 10.21 2.29
C TYR A 39 -4.78 11.08 1.48
N LEU A 40 -5.99 11.39 1.99
CA LEU A 40 -6.92 12.31 1.33
C LEU A 40 -6.31 13.71 1.17
N ASP A 41 -5.50 14.17 2.13
CA ASP A 41 -4.85 15.49 2.07
C ASP A 41 -3.75 15.57 0.99
N ILE A 42 -3.32 14.42 0.45
CA ILE A 42 -2.42 14.38 -0.71
C ILE A 42 -3.23 14.16 -1.99
N PHE A 43 -4.22 13.29 -1.95
CA PHE A 43 -5.01 12.91 -3.11
C PHE A 43 -5.93 14.04 -3.59
N TYR A 44 -6.61 14.70 -2.65
CA TYR A 44 -7.60 15.73 -2.98
C TYR A 44 -7.03 16.94 -3.75
N PRO A 45 -5.87 17.51 -3.42
CA PRO A 45 -5.25 18.57 -4.24
C PRO A 45 -5.05 18.14 -5.70
N LEU A 46 -4.70 16.86 -5.95
CA LEU A 46 -4.54 16.33 -7.31
C LEU A 46 -5.90 16.17 -8.03
N VAL A 47 -6.96 15.84 -7.28
CA VAL A 47 -8.34 15.84 -7.82
C VAL A 47 -8.75 17.25 -8.23
N LYS A 48 -8.49 18.24 -7.39
CA LYS A 48 -8.86 19.64 -7.62
C LYS A 48 -8.05 20.30 -8.74
N ASP A 49 -6.81 19.86 -8.94
CA ASP A 49 -5.93 20.43 -9.96
C ASP A 49 -6.38 20.04 -11.36
N VAL A 50 -6.90 21.02 -12.08
CA VAL A 50 -7.31 20.92 -13.49
C VAL A 50 -6.26 21.53 -14.45
N SER A 51 -5.16 22.07 -13.92
CA SER A 51 -4.11 22.70 -14.74
C SER A 51 -3.31 21.66 -15.55
N ILE A 52 -3.26 20.43 -15.03
CA ILE A 52 -2.58 19.30 -15.68
C ILE A 52 -3.63 18.40 -16.33
N GLN A 53 -3.58 18.33 -17.66
CA GLN A 53 -4.50 17.51 -18.44
C GLN A 53 -4.11 16.03 -18.40
N ARG A 54 -4.38 15.42 -17.27
CA ARG A 54 -4.17 13.99 -17.00
C ARG A 54 -5.29 13.45 -16.14
N ALA A 55 -5.71 12.21 -16.42
CA ALA A 55 -6.55 11.48 -15.49
C ALA A 55 -5.73 11.05 -14.26
N LEU A 56 -6.35 11.17 -13.10
CA LEU A 56 -5.77 10.71 -11.83
C LEU A 56 -6.24 9.27 -11.56
N ILE A 57 -5.30 8.35 -11.41
CA ILE A 57 -5.60 6.92 -11.21
C ILE A 57 -5.29 6.52 -9.77
N LEU A 58 -6.34 6.30 -8.98
CA LEU A 58 -6.25 5.81 -7.60
C LEU A 58 -6.15 4.28 -7.59
N MET A 59 -4.95 3.77 -7.36
CA MET A 59 -4.69 2.33 -7.30
C MET A 59 -4.42 1.87 -5.87
N GLY A 60 -4.60 0.59 -5.62
CA GLY A 60 -4.28 -0.03 -4.33
C GLY A 60 -5.03 -1.33 -4.12
N PRO A 61 -4.69 -2.09 -3.07
CA PRO A 61 -5.36 -3.35 -2.76
C PRO A 61 -6.87 -3.20 -2.62
N ARG A 62 -7.59 -4.30 -2.68
CA ARG A 62 -9.01 -4.32 -2.32
C ARG A 62 -9.18 -3.91 -0.85
N ARG A 63 -10.31 -3.27 -0.51
CA ARG A 63 -10.68 -2.91 0.87
C ARG A 63 -9.78 -1.88 1.59
N VAL A 64 -8.88 -1.20 0.90
CA VAL A 64 -8.06 -0.11 1.51
C VAL A 64 -8.79 1.23 1.60
N GLY A 65 -10.02 1.32 1.10
CA GLY A 65 -10.84 2.53 1.18
C GLY A 65 -10.80 3.44 -0.04
N LYS A 66 -10.51 2.93 -1.25
CA LYS A 66 -10.48 3.73 -2.50
C LYS A 66 -11.83 4.41 -2.76
N THR A 67 -12.92 3.66 -2.79
CA THR A 67 -14.29 4.19 -2.98
C THR A 67 -14.63 5.26 -1.94
N VAL A 68 -14.28 5.01 -0.66
CA VAL A 68 -14.49 5.99 0.42
C VAL A 68 -13.71 7.29 0.14
N MET A 69 -12.46 7.18 -0.33
CA MET A 69 -11.64 8.33 -0.68
C MET A 69 -12.23 9.13 -1.86
N LEU A 70 -12.82 8.46 -2.85
CA LEU A 70 -13.54 9.15 -3.93
C LEU A 70 -14.75 9.91 -3.38
N TYR A 71 -15.58 9.29 -2.54
CA TYR A 71 -16.74 9.98 -1.92
C TYR A 71 -16.31 11.17 -1.05
N HIS A 72 -15.26 11.03 -0.23
CA HIS A 72 -14.75 12.14 0.56
C HIS A 72 -14.19 13.27 -0.33
N SER A 73 -13.57 12.93 -1.47
CA SER A 73 -13.15 13.93 -2.45
C SER A 73 -14.33 14.67 -3.08
N ILE A 74 -15.41 13.95 -3.41
CA ILE A 74 -16.65 14.52 -3.92
C ILE A 74 -17.26 15.48 -2.89
N GLN A 75 -17.38 15.06 -1.61
CA GLN A 75 -17.91 15.93 -0.56
C GLN A 75 -17.07 17.20 -0.42
N ARG A 76 -15.74 17.06 -0.42
CA ARG A 76 -14.85 18.22 -0.28
C ARG A 76 -14.94 19.18 -1.46
N LEU A 77 -15.16 18.70 -2.69
CA LEU A 77 -15.46 19.55 -3.85
C LEU A 77 -16.75 20.36 -3.64
N ILE A 78 -17.81 19.71 -3.14
CA ILE A 78 -19.09 20.33 -2.85
C ILE A 78 -18.93 21.39 -1.75
N ASP A 79 -18.25 21.06 -0.66
CA ASP A 79 -17.99 21.98 0.47
C ASP A 79 -17.17 23.19 0.05
N GLU A 80 -16.32 23.07 -0.97
CA GLU A 80 -15.53 24.14 -1.56
C GLU A 80 -16.28 24.91 -2.68
N GLY A 81 -17.57 24.63 -2.88
CA GLY A 81 -18.47 25.39 -3.76
C GLY A 81 -18.53 24.90 -5.21
N VAL A 82 -18.01 23.70 -5.53
CA VAL A 82 -18.27 23.09 -6.83
C VAL A 82 -19.74 22.66 -6.90
N SER A 83 -20.43 23.05 -7.97
CA SER A 83 -21.83 22.64 -8.17
C SER A 83 -21.94 21.10 -8.11
N PRO A 84 -22.82 20.56 -7.26
CA PRO A 84 -23.03 19.10 -7.20
C PRO A 84 -23.36 18.48 -8.56
N GLN A 85 -24.03 19.23 -9.44
CA GLN A 85 -24.36 18.79 -10.79
C GLN A 85 -23.19 18.79 -11.77
N ASN A 86 -22.02 19.30 -11.36
CA ASN A 86 -20.78 19.23 -12.14
C ASN A 86 -19.88 18.07 -11.68
N ILE A 87 -20.38 17.23 -10.77
CA ILE A 87 -19.66 16.08 -10.24
C ILE A 87 -20.41 14.81 -10.62
N ILE A 88 -19.77 13.95 -11.39
CA ILE A 88 -20.34 12.72 -11.91
C ILE A 88 -19.55 11.53 -11.35
N TYR A 89 -20.23 10.54 -10.81
CA TYR A 89 -19.65 9.28 -10.33
C TYR A 89 -20.32 8.09 -11.02
N VAL A 90 -19.50 7.13 -11.43
CA VAL A 90 -19.93 5.89 -12.08
C VAL A 90 -19.17 4.73 -11.48
N SER A 91 -19.88 3.79 -10.85
CA SER A 91 -19.31 2.50 -10.42
C SER A 91 -19.33 1.52 -11.58
N VAL A 92 -18.19 1.38 -12.28
CA VAL A 92 -18.08 0.61 -13.53
C VAL A 92 -18.36 -0.89 -13.33
N GLU A 93 -18.23 -1.40 -12.10
CA GLU A 93 -18.56 -2.79 -11.77
C GLU A 93 -20.08 -3.09 -11.81
N THR A 94 -20.92 -2.05 -11.87
CA THR A 94 -22.37 -2.21 -11.89
C THR A 94 -22.79 -2.92 -13.19
N PRO A 95 -23.53 -4.05 -13.13
CA PRO A 95 -23.79 -4.89 -14.31
C PRO A 95 -24.43 -4.17 -15.50
N ILE A 96 -25.25 -3.15 -15.26
CA ILE A 96 -25.91 -2.38 -16.32
C ILE A 96 -24.92 -1.57 -17.16
N TYR A 97 -23.72 -1.29 -16.63
CA TYR A 97 -22.66 -0.56 -17.33
C TYR A 97 -21.70 -1.46 -18.10
N ASN A 98 -21.87 -2.78 -18.02
CA ASN A 98 -21.01 -3.73 -18.72
C ASN A 98 -20.99 -3.46 -20.24
N ASN A 99 -19.80 -3.37 -20.80
CA ASN A 99 -19.53 -3.07 -22.21
C ASN A 99 -20.06 -1.71 -22.71
N ILE A 100 -20.39 -0.78 -21.80
CA ILE A 100 -20.72 0.60 -22.15
C ILE A 100 -19.46 1.45 -22.16
N LEU A 101 -19.24 2.23 -23.20
CA LEU A 101 -18.09 3.15 -23.29
C LEU A 101 -18.20 4.23 -22.21
N LEU A 102 -17.07 4.61 -21.61
CA LEU A 102 -17.02 5.66 -20.61
C LEU A 102 -17.58 7.00 -21.14
N GLU A 103 -17.34 7.30 -22.40
CA GLU A 103 -17.83 8.51 -23.07
C GLU A 103 -19.35 8.54 -23.14
N LEU A 104 -20.00 7.39 -23.43
CA LEU A 104 -21.46 7.32 -23.46
C LEU A 104 -22.04 7.53 -22.05
N LEU A 105 -21.43 6.94 -21.01
CA LEU A 105 -21.87 7.15 -19.61
C LEU A 105 -21.75 8.61 -19.21
N PHE A 106 -20.65 9.28 -19.59
CA PHE A 106 -20.45 10.69 -19.33
C PHE A 106 -21.50 11.56 -20.09
N THR A 107 -21.74 11.28 -21.36
CA THR A 107 -22.73 11.99 -22.19
C THR A 107 -24.15 11.83 -21.63
N LEU A 108 -24.57 10.61 -21.27
CA LEU A 108 -25.87 10.34 -20.65
C LEU A 108 -26.03 11.06 -19.31
N ALA A 109 -24.96 11.16 -18.51
CA ALA A 109 -25.01 11.93 -17.27
C ALA A 109 -25.22 13.43 -17.55
N LYS A 110 -24.53 14.02 -18.54
CA LYS A 110 -24.75 15.41 -18.95
C LYS A 110 -26.18 15.65 -19.45
N GLN A 111 -26.77 14.71 -20.21
CA GLN A 111 -28.15 14.78 -20.67
C GLN A 111 -29.15 14.82 -19.51
N ILE A 112 -28.96 13.95 -18.50
CA ILE A 112 -29.81 13.95 -17.29
C ILE A 112 -29.81 15.31 -16.61
N LEU A 113 -28.68 16.02 -16.63
CA LEU A 113 -28.47 17.29 -15.97
C LEU A 113 -28.86 18.51 -16.86
N GLY A 114 -29.22 18.26 -18.13
CA GLY A 114 -29.49 19.35 -19.11
C GLY A 114 -28.24 20.20 -19.38
N LYS A 115 -27.07 19.57 -19.39
CA LYS A 115 -25.75 20.23 -19.50
C LYS A 115 -24.94 19.75 -20.70
N GLU A 116 -25.60 19.27 -21.78
CA GLU A 116 -24.94 18.72 -22.97
C GLU A 116 -23.94 19.70 -23.57
N ASP A 117 -24.36 20.94 -23.76
CA ASP A 117 -23.56 22.02 -24.37
C ASP A 117 -22.78 22.85 -23.34
N SER A 118 -22.81 22.48 -22.06
CA SER A 118 -22.14 23.24 -21.01
C SER A 118 -20.63 23.19 -21.17
N LYS A 119 -19.99 24.36 -21.07
CA LYS A 119 -18.53 24.56 -20.99
C LYS A 119 -18.03 24.68 -19.55
N GLU A 120 -18.87 24.39 -18.58
CA GLU A 120 -18.47 24.35 -17.18
C GLU A 120 -17.46 23.22 -16.91
N LYS A 121 -16.65 23.41 -15.88
CA LYS A 121 -15.72 22.38 -15.44
C LYS A 121 -16.47 21.23 -14.78
N PHE A 122 -16.15 20.00 -15.19
CA PHE A 122 -16.68 18.79 -14.62
C PHE A 122 -15.61 17.98 -13.90
N TYR A 123 -16.02 17.27 -12.86
CA TYR A 123 -15.23 16.24 -12.17
C TYR A 123 -15.92 14.90 -12.37
N VAL A 124 -15.23 13.97 -13.02
CA VAL A 124 -15.81 12.66 -13.36
C VAL A 124 -15.01 11.56 -12.69
N PHE A 125 -15.70 10.76 -11.88
CA PHE A 125 -15.13 9.66 -11.11
C PHE A 125 -15.61 8.33 -11.66
N PHE A 126 -14.67 7.48 -12.11
CA PHE A 126 -14.93 6.12 -12.54
C PHE A 126 -14.37 5.16 -11.49
N ASP A 127 -15.23 4.53 -10.70
CA ASP A 127 -14.81 3.58 -9.67
C ASP A 127 -14.76 2.15 -10.23
N GLU A 128 -13.75 1.37 -9.78
CA GLU A 128 -13.49 -0.02 -10.19
C GLU A 128 -13.33 -0.17 -11.73
N ILE A 129 -12.53 0.70 -12.34
CA ILE A 129 -12.40 0.86 -13.80
C ILE A 129 -11.94 -0.42 -14.52
N GLN A 130 -11.27 -1.37 -13.81
CA GLN A 130 -10.80 -2.63 -14.39
C GLN A 130 -11.93 -3.54 -14.90
N TYR A 131 -13.17 -3.30 -14.52
CA TYR A 131 -14.31 -4.03 -15.06
C TYR A 131 -14.64 -3.64 -16.50
N LEU A 132 -14.12 -2.52 -16.99
CA LEU A 132 -14.22 -2.17 -18.41
C LEU A 132 -13.02 -2.74 -19.18
N LYS A 133 -13.31 -3.44 -20.28
CA LYS A 133 -12.27 -3.87 -21.23
C LYS A 133 -11.63 -2.65 -21.91
N ASP A 134 -10.31 -2.67 -22.09
CA ASP A 134 -9.54 -1.60 -22.75
C ASP A 134 -9.81 -0.20 -22.16
N TRP A 135 -10.01 -0.15 -20.83
CA TRP A 135 -10.31 1.08 -20.10
C TRP A 135 -9.24 2.17 -20.29
N GLU A 136 -7.97 1.79 -20.46
CA GLU A 136 -6.86 2.71 -20.66
C GLU A 136 -7.04 3.54 -21.94
N VAL A 137 -7.46 2.88 -23.03
CA VAL A 137 -7.72 3.51 -24.32
C VAL A 137 -8.94 4.42 -24.23
N ASN A 138 -10.01 3.93 -23.59
CA ASN A 138 -11.23 4.70 -23.39
C ASN A 138 -10.96 5.96 -22.54
N LEU A 139 -10.27 5.83 -21.41
CA LEU A 139 -9.97 6.95 -20.54
C LEU A 139 -9.00 7.96 -21.19
N LYS A 140 -8.00 7.46 -21.94
CA LYS A 140 -7.11 8.33 -22.72
C LYS A 140 -7.89 9.15 -23.75
N SER A 141 -8.80 8.54 -24.49
CA SER A 141 -9.65 9.25 -25.45
C SER A 141 -10.43 10.38 -24.79
N LEU A 142 -11.01 10.13 -23.60
CA LEU A 142 -11.72 11.16 -22.82
C LEU A 142 -10.79 12.31 -22.43
N VAL A 143 -9.59 12.03 -21.93
CA VAL A 143 -8.61 13.06 -21.56
C VAL A 143 -8.19 13.89 -22.76
N ASP A 144 -8.02 13.27 -23.93
CA ASP A 144 -7.62 13.97 -25.15
C ASP A 144 -8.76 14.79 -25.77
N THR A 145 -10.02 14.42 -25.50
CA THR A 145 -11.21 15.07 -26.07
C THR A 145 -11.75 16.20 -25.19
N TYR A 146 -11.79 15.99 -23.87
CA TYR A 146 -12.49 16.89 -22.94
C TYR A 146 -11.51 17.64 -22.03
N HIS A 147 -11.11 18.86 -22.47
CA HIS A 147 -10.07 19.64 -21.78
C HIS A 147 -10.53 20.31 -20.48
N ASP A 148 -11.84 20.56 -20.35
CA ASP A 148 -12.45 21.18 -19.16
C ASP A 148 -12.98 20.15 -18.14
N VAL A 149 -12.55 18.88 -18.27
CA VAL A 149 -13.00 17.80 -17.40
C VAL A 149 -11.83 17.17 -16.67
N LYS A 150 -11.94 17.08 -15.35
CA LYS A 150 -11.02 16.29 -14.54
C LYS A 150 -11.54 14.86 -14.42
N PHE A 151 -10.80 13.94 -14.97
CA PHE A 151 -11.09 12.52 -14.84
C PHE A 151 -10.30 11.91 -13.69
N VAL A 152 -11.00 11.17 -12.84
CA VAL A 152 -10.44 10.40 -11.73
C VAL A 152 -10.94 8.98 -11.87
N ALA A 153 -10.05 8.01 -11.86
CA ALA A 153 -10.44 6.62 -11.90
C ALA A 153 -9.87 5.86 -10.69
N SER A 154 -10.63 4.94 -10.13
CA SER A 154 -10.09 3.99 -9.16
C SER A 154 -9.98 2.61 -9.76
N GLY A 155 -9.01 1.84 -9.27
CA GLY A 155 -8.84 0.45 -9.69
C GLY A 155 -8.08 -0.38 -8.67
N SER A 156 -8.39 -1.68 -8.66
CA SER A 156 -7.64 -2.67 -7.88
C SER A 156 -6.35 -3.08 -8.61
N ALA A 157 -5.66 -4.06 -8.06
CA ALA A 157 -4.50 -4.72 -8.67
C ALA A 157 -4.66 -5.01 -10.17
N ALA A 158 -5.86 -5.43 -10.57
CA ALA A 158 -6.19 -5.71 -11.97
C ALA A 158 -6.00 -4.49 -12.90
N ALA A 159 -6.29 -3.28 -12.42
CA ALA A 159 -6.07 -2.06 -13.18
C ALA A 159 -4.57 -1.74 -13.33
N ALA A 160 -3.80 -1.90 -12.24
CA ALA A 160 -2.35 -1.68 -12.25
C ALA A 160 -1.63 -2.61 -13.23
N LEU A 161 -2.07 -3.85 -13.30
CA LEU A 161 -1.48 -4.89 -14.16
C LEU A 161 -1.75 -4.67 -15.65
N LYS A 162 -2.99 -4.33 -16.03
CA LYS A 162 -3.32 -3.99 -17.42
C LYS A 162 -2.53 -2.79 -17.90
N LYS A 163 -2.37 -1.78 -17.04
CA LYS A 163 -1.60 -0.58 -17.36
C LYS A 163 -0.12 -0.87 -17.63
N SER A 164 0.50 -1.77 -16.87
CA SER A 164 1.91 -2.13 -17.04
C SER A 164 2.19 -2.87 -18.35
N SER A 165 1.17 -3.48 -18.96
CA SER A 165 1.28 -4.21 -20.22
C SER A 165 1.05 -3.36 -21.48
N ASN A 166 0.50 -2.13 -21.33
CA ASN A 166 0.12 -1.28 -22.45
C ASN A 166 0.81 0.09 -22.40
N GLU A 167 1.65 0.41 -23.40
CA GLU A 167 2.26 1.73 -23.58
C GLU A 167 1.24 2.86 -23.90
N SER A 168 -0.03 2.52 -24.10
CA SER A 168 -1.06 3.43 -24.62
C SER A 168 -1.41 4.61 -23.73
N GLY A 169 -1.08 4.57 -22.42
CA GLY A 169 -1.40 5.61 -21.43
C GLY A 169 -0.25 6.58 -21.11
N ALA A 170 0.92 6.43 -21.75
CA ALA A 170 2.09 7.26 -21.43
C ALA A 170 1.80 8.76 -21.55
N GLY A 171 2.01 9.49 -20.45
CA GLY A 171 1.83 10.95 -20.40
C GLY A 171 0.39 11.46 -20.19
N ARG A 172 -0.62 10.58 -20.13
CA ARG A 172 -2.04 10.95 -19.91
C ARG A 172 -2.57 10.59 -18.51
N PHE A 173 -1.79 9.87 -17.72
CA PHE A 173 -2.20 9.42 -16.40
C PHE A 173 -1.22 9.88 -15.33
N THR A 174 -1.75 10.20 -14.17
CA THR A 174 -1.01 10.42 -12.92
C THR A 174 -1.44 9.35 -11.94
N ASP A 175 -0.50 8.56 -11.46
CA ASP A 175 -0.77 7.45 -10.57
C ASP A 175 -0.72 7.89 -9.12
N PHE A 176 -1.68 7.41 -8.34
CA PHE A 176 -1.73 7.55 -6.91
C PHE A 176 -1.96 6.18 -6.26
N ASN A 177 -0.97 5.69 -5.52
CA ASN A 177 -1.05 4.40 -4.84
C ASN A 177 -1.51 4.60 -3.40
N LEU A 178 -2.66 4.03 -3.05
CA LEU A 178 -3.19 3.99 -1.69
C LEU A 178 -2.78 2.66 -1.05
N PRO A 179 -1.84 2.66 -0.09
CA PRO A 179 -1.42 1.43 0.58
C PRO A 179 -2.47 0.95 1.59
N PRO A 180 -2.33 -0.26 2.15
CA PRO A 180 -2.97 -0.61 3.41
C PRO A 180 -2.70 0.45 4.47
N LEU A 181 -3.50 0.51 5.54
CA LEU A 181 -3.24 1.45 6.63
C LEU A 181 -1.81 1.29 7.14
N LEU A 182 -1.10 2.39 7.26
CA LEU A 182 0.18 2.44 7.97
C LEU A 182 -0.09 2.51 9.48
N PHE A 183 0.86 2.09 10.32
CA PHE A 183 0.65 2.04 11.74
C PHE A 183 0.33 3.43 12.35
N PHE A 184 0.98 4.49 11.87
CA PHE A 184 0.68 5.85 12.31
C PHE A 184 -0.74 6.28 11.93
N GLU A 185 -1.26 5.94 10.73
CA GLU A 185 -2.66 6.19 10.37
C GLU A 185 -3.62 5.39 11.26
N TYR A 186 -3.28 4.13 11.58
CA TYR A 186 -4.06 3.31 12.49
C TYR A 186 -4.18 3.95 13.86
N ILE A 187 -3.08 4.45 14.42
CA ILE A 187 -3.06 5.18 15.71
C ILE A 187 -3.93 6.44 15.62
N HIS A 188 -3.77 7.24 14.55
CA HIS A 188 -4.53 8.47 14.34
C HIS A 188 -6.04 8.18 14.21
N LEU A 189 -6.44 7.26 13.35
CA LEU A 189 -7.85 6.92 13.13
C LEU A 189 -8.51 6.28 14.37
N ARG A 190 -7.72 5.62 15.23
CA ARG A 190 -8.14 5.11 16.54
C ARG A 190 -8.10 6.17 17.64
N LYS A 191 -7.69 7.42 17.33
CA LYS A 191 -7.60 8.57 18.26
C LYS A 191 -6.63 8.35 19.42
N TYR A 192 -5.53 7.66 19.17
CA TYR A 192 -4.44 7.42 20.12
C TYR A 192 -3.21 8.32 19.89
N ASP A 193 -3.32 9.41 19.10
CA ASP A 193 -2.22 10.35 18.84
C ASP A 193 -1.61 10.92 20.13
N HIS A 194 -2.41 11.06 21.18
CA HIS A 194 -1.97 11.56 22.49
C HIS A 194 -0.88 10.69 23.15
N LEU A 195 -0.73 9.43 22.73
CA LEU A 195 0.35 8.57 23.21
C LEU A 195 1.71 8.98 22.62
N MET A 196 1.74 9.66 21.49
CA MET A 196 2.95 9.90 20.72
C MET A 196 3.55 11.27 21.01
N ARG A 197 4.87 11.33 21.06
CA ARG A 197 5.66 12.56 21.22
C ARG A 197 6.68 12.64 20.10
N GLN A 198 6.65 13.74 19.36
CA GLN A 198 7.66 14.03 18.36
C GLN A 198 8.93 14.55 18.99
N SER A 199 10.06 14.04 18.56
CA SER A 199 11.39 14.52 18.89
C SER A 199 12.25 14.53 17.62
N LYS A 200 13.45 15.09 17.72
CA LYS A 200 14.40 15.15 16.61
C LYS A 200 15.68 14.40 16.97
N VAL A 201 16.20 13.70 15.99
CA VAL A 201 17.52 13.07 16.07
C VAL A 201 18.41 13.63 14.96
N ASN A 202 19.65 13.91 15.30
CA ASN A 202 20.66 14.25 14.30
C ASN A 202 21.36 12.97 13.83
N TRP A 203 21.19 12.66 12.56
CA TRP A 203 21.77 11.50 11.92
C TRP A 203 22.75 11.98 10.83
N ASP A 204 24.05 11.90 11.12
CA ASP A 204 25.16 12.37 10.25
C ASP A 204 24.96 13.79 9.69
N GLY A 205 24.53 14.72 10.56
CA GLY A 205 24.26 16.10 10.19
C GLY A 205 22.87 16.33 9.58
N ILE A 206 22.09 15.28 9.38
CA ILE A 206 20.70 15.37 8.91
C ILE A 206 19.75 15.26 10.11
N GLU A 207 19.00 16.35 10.36
CA GLU A 207 17.95 16.33 11.36
C GLU A 207 16.73 15.56 10.84
N SER A 208 16.32 14.54 11.59
CA SER A 208 15.18 13.69 11.26
C SER A 208 14.19 13.64 12.40
N ASP A 209 12.90 13.70 12.09
CA ASP A 209 11.84 13.49 13.06
C ASP A 209 11.75 12.02 13.45
N ILE A 210 11.72 11.77 14.74
CA ILE A 210 11.44 10.48 15.34
C ILE A 210 10.33 10.63 16.38
N TYR A 211 9.69 9.53 16.71
CA TYR A 211 8.58 9.52 17.67
C TYR A 211 8.89 8.55 18.81
N SER A 212 8.67 9.04 20.03
CA SER A 212 8.62 8.25 21.26
C SER A 212 7.18 8.17 21.76
N THR A 213 6.95 7.43 22.84
CA THR A 213 5.63 7.29 23.44
C THR A 213 5.67 7.55 24.94
N ILE A 214 4.54 8.00 25.49
CA ILE A 214 4.36 8.15 26.93
C ILE A 214 3.97 6.84 27.63
N ASP A 215 3.51 5.84 26.85
CA ASP A 215 3.11 4.52 27.35
C ASP A 215 3.46 3.44 26.34
N ILE A 216 4.63 2.85 26.51
CA ILE A 216 5.15 1.82 25.60
C ILE A 216 4.34 0.53 25.67
N ASN A 217 3.80 0.16 26.82
CA ASN A 217 3.02 -1.05 26.95
C ASN A 217 1.73 -0.93 26.14
N ARG A 218 1.03 0.20 26.30
CA ARG A 218 -0.19 0.47 25.52
C ARG A 218 0.10 0.55 24.03
N LEU A 219 1.21 1.17 23.62
CA LEU A 219 1.59 1.26 22.21
C LEU A 219 1.93 -0.11 21.63
N ASN A 220 2.59 -0.98 22.39
CA ASN A 220 2.90 -2.36 21.99
C ASN A 220 1.62 -3.21 21.83
N ASP A 221 0.63 -3.05 22.70
CA ASP A 221 -0.67 -3.70 22.56
C ASP A 221 -1.36 -3.26 21.26
N LEU A 222 -1.37 -1.95 20.97
CA LEU A 222 -1.91 -1.40 19.73
C LEU A 222 -1.12 -1.86 18.49
N PHE A 223 0.18 -2.04 18.62
CA PHE A 223 1.03 -2.54 17.54
C PHE A 223 0.72 -4.02 17.24
N LEU A 224 0.50 -4.82 18.27
CA LEU A 224 0.06 -6.21 18.09
C LEU A 224 -1.34 -6.30 17.48
N GLU A 225 -2.28 -5.44 17.92
CA GLU A 225 -3.59 -5.31 17.27
C GLU A 225 -3.44 -4.94 15.79
N TYR A 226 -2.58 -3.97 15.47
CA TYR A 226 -2.29 -3.57 14.08
C TYR A 226 -1.72 -4.72 13.26
N ILE A 227 -0.77 -5.47 13.79
CA ILE A 227 -0.17 -6.63 13.13
C ILE A 227 -1.25 -7.64 12.72
N ASN A 228 -2.21 -7.87 13.60
CA ASN A 228 -3.25 -8.85 13.37
C ASN A 228 -4.41 -8.32 12.50
N TYR A 229 -4.80 -7.04 12.66
CA TYR A 229 -6.06 -6.53 12.12
C TYR A 229 -5.94 -5.16 11.42
N GLY A 230 -4.81 -4.46 11.57
CA GLY A 230 -4.70 -3.02 11.29
C GLY A 230 -4.58 -2.63 9.82
N GLY A 231 -4.40 -3.56 8.89
CA GLY A 231 -4.10 -3.22 7.49
C GLY A 231 -5.27 -2.66 6.69
N TYR A 232 -6.47 -3.04 7.03
CA TYR A 232 -7.67 -2.72 6.26
C TYR A 232 -8.71 -2.02 7.13
N PRO A 233 -9.17 -0.81 6.75
CA PRO A 233 -10.05 0.01 7.60
C PRO A 233 -11.27 -0.73 8.14
N GLU A 234 -11.93 -1.49 7.30
CA GLU A 234 -13.14 -2.21 7.65
C GLU A 234 -12.92 -3.22 8.79
N VAL A 235 -11.79 -3.93 8.76
CA VAL A 235 -11.40 -4.88 9.81
C VAL A 235 -10.83 -4.16 11.03
N ALA A 236 -9.99 -3.13 10.81
CA ALA A 236 -9.34 -2.37 11.87
C ALA A 236 -10.33 -1.71 12.84
N PHE A 237 -11.54 -1.36 12.38
CA PHE A 237 -12.56 -0.64 13.16
C PHE A 237 -13.80 -1.47 13.50
N SER A 238 -13.82 -2.77 13.17
CA SER A 238 -14.95 -3.66 13.46
C SER A 238 -14.54 -4.82 14.34
N SER A 239 -14.93 -4.79 15.62
CA SER A 239 -14.71 -5.92 16.54
C SER A 239 -15.30 -7.23 16.00
N ARG A 240 -16.48 -7.17 15.37
CA ARG A 240 -17.11 -8.33 14.75
C ARG A 240 -16.26 -8.96 13.65
N MET A 241 -15.56 -8.15 12.83
CA MET A 241 -14.68 -8.68 11.79
C MET A 241 -13.36 -9.21 12.35
N GLN A 242 -12.95 -8.71 13.53
CA GLN A 242 -11.76 -9.19 14.23
C GLN A 242 -11.99 -10.53 14.93
N GLU A 243 -13.25 -10.89 15.24
CA GLU A 243 -13.60 -12.21 15.76
C GLU A 243 -13.35 -13.34 14.75
N ASP A 244 -13.50 -13.05 13.45
CA ASP A 244 -13.20 -14.00 12.37
C ASP A 244 -12.54 -13.28 11.17
N PRO A 245 -11.26 -12.89 11.30
CA PRO A 245 -10.53 -12.21 10.22
C PRO A 245 -10.34 -13.12 9.00
N GLY A 246 -10.34 -14.44 9.19
CA GLY A 246 -10.29 -15.41 8.10
C GLY A 246 -11.49 -15.27 7.17
N GLN A 247 -12.68 -15.08 7.69
CA GLN A 247 -13.89 -14.89 6.89
C GLN A 247 -13.81 -13.61 6.04
N PHE A 248 -13.39 -12.49 6.61
CA PHE A 248 -13.48 -11.18 5.95
C PHE A 248 -12.24 -10.86 5.11
N VAL A 249 -11.05 -10.92 5.70
CA VAL A 249 -9.81 -10.57 4.98
C VAL A 249 -9.49 -11.62 3.92
N ARG A 250 -9.65 -12.90 4.25
CA ARG A 250 -9.41 -13.99 3.31
C ARG A 250 -10.36 -13.93 2.13
N HIS A 251 -11.68 -13.97 2.37
CA HIS A 251 -12.64 -14.02 1.27
C HIS A 251 -12.67 -12.73 0.44
N ASP A 252 -12.65 -11.56 1.10
CA ASP A 252 -12.85 -10.29 0.41
C ASP A 252 -11.59 -9.72 -0.23
N ILE A 253 -10.42 -10.13 0.23
CA ILE A 253 -9.14 -9.63 -0.27
C ILE A 253 -8.38 -10.74 -0.96
N VAL A 254 -7.97 -11.78 -0.22
CA VAL A 254 -7.08 -12.81 -0.74
C VAL A 254 -7.77 -13.66 -1.80
N ASP A 255 -8.90 -14.29 -1.47
CA ASP A 255 -9.58 -15.21 -2.38
C ASP A 255 -10.08 -14.50 -3.64
N LYS A 256 -10.63 -13.29 -3.54
CA LYS A 256 -11.05 -12.52 -4.72
C LYS A 256 -9.88 -12.22 -5.66
N VAL A 257 -8.71 -11.90 -5.13
CA VAL A 257 -7.51 -11.65 -5.94
C VAL A 257 -7.00 -12.95 -6.55
N LEU A 258 -6.83 -14.00 -5.74
CA LEU A 258 -6.20 -15.26 -6.18
C LEU A 258 -7.12 -16.10 -7.06
N LEU A 259 -8.43 -16.17 -6.74
CA LEU A 259 -9.37 -17.07 -7.40
C LEU A 259 -10.15 -16.40 -8.55
N ARG A 260 -10.15 -15.08 -8.63
CA ARG A 260 -10.93 -14.35 -9.64
C ARG A 260 -10.08 -13.37 -10.45
N ASP A 261 -9.43 -12.40 -9.78
CA ASP A 261 -8.80 -11.29 -10.50
C ASP A 261 -7.57 -11.75 -11.29
N LEU A 262 -6.61 -12.44 -10.65
CA LEU A 262 -5.41 -12.91 -11.31
C LEU A 262 -5.68 -13.98 -12.36
N PRO A 263 -6.53 -15.00 -12.11
CA PRO A 263 -6.87 -15.99 -13.13
C PRO A 263 -7.54 -15.37 -14.36
N SER A 264 -8.48 -14.44 -14.15
CA SER A 264 -9.17 -13.74 -15.24
C SER A 264 -8.22 -12.90 -16.10
N LEU A 265 -7.20 -12.29 -15.50
CA LEU A 265 -6.25 -11.42 -16.21
C LEU A 265 -5.15 -12.17 -16.95
N TYR A 266 -4.63 -13.23 -16.36
CA TYR A 266 -3.44 -13.93 -16.84
C TYR A 266 -3.73 -15.32 -17.42
N GLY A 267 -4.98 -15.74 -17.43
CA GLY A 267 -5.34 -17.09 -17.89
C GLY A 267 -4.74 -18.20 -17.03
N ILE A 268 -4.66 -17.98 -15.70
CA ILE A 268 -4.12 -18.97 -14.78
C ILE A 268 -5.10 -20.15 -14.72
N SER A 269 -4.65 -21.30 -15.15
CA SER A 269 -5.45 -22.54 -15.15
C SER A 269 -5.42 -23.25 -13.81
N ASP A 270 -4.28 -23.21 -13.12
CA ASP A 270 -4.12 -23.85 -11.82
C ASP A 270 -4.10 -22.82 -10.69
N VAL A 271 -5.30 -22.54 -10.20
CA VAL A 271 -5.52 -21.59 -9.10
C VAL A 271 -5.04 -22.17 -7.77
N GLN A 272 -5.00 -23.50 -7.63
CA GLN A 272 -4.55 -24.13 -6.39
C GLN A 272 -3.04 -23.99 -6.21
N GLU A 273 -2.26 -24.11 -7.29
CA GLU A 273 -0.81 -23.83 -7.24
C GLU A 273 -0.53 -22.39 -6.79
N LEU A 274 -1.27 -21.39 -7.34
CA LEU A 274 -1.13 -20.00 -6.94
C LEU A 274 -1.48 -19.78 -5.46
N ASN A 275 -2.58 -20.36 -5.00
CA ASN A 275 -3.02 -20.24 -3.61
C ASN A 275 -2.03 -20.91 -2.63
N SER A 276 -1.53 -22.10 -2.96
CA SER A 276 -0.53 -22.82 -2.15
C SER A 276 0.77 -22.02 -2.05
N LEU A 277 1.23 -21.45 -3.18
CA LEU A 277 2.42 -20.60 -3.21
C LEU A 277 2.24 -19.34 -2.35
N PHE A 278 1.09 -18.68 -2.45
CA PHE A 278 0.81 -17.50 -1.63
C PHE A 278 0.73 -17.85 -0.14
N THR A 279 0.09 -18.96 0.21
CA THR A 279 -0.02 -19.44 1.59
C THR A 279 1.37 -19.73 2.18
N MET A 280 2.26 -20.39 1.43
CA MET A 280 3.65 -20.62 1.83
C MET A 280 4.40 -19.29 2.05
N ILE A 281 4.28 -18.36 1.12
CA ILE A 281 4.90 -17.02 1.25
C ILE A 281 4.37 -16.27 2.47
N ALA A 282 3.07 -16.33 2.72
CA ALA A 282 2.44 -15.65 3.85
C ALA A 282 2.88 -16.25 5.20
N TYR A 283 3.09 -17.57 5.26
CA TYR A 283 3.62 -18.26 6.44
C TYR A 283 5.06 -17.83 6.74
N HIS A 284 5.87 -17.68 5.71
CA HIS A 284 7.30 -17.37 5.77
C HIS A 284 7.62 -15.90 5.40
N SER A 285 6.70 -14.97 5.67
CA SER A 285 6.92 -13.55 5.39
C SER A 285 8.17 -13.02 6.12
N GLY A 286 9.06 -12.35 5.40
CA GLY A 286 10.35 -11.87 5.91
C GLY A 286 11.51 -12.86 5.77
N MET A 287 11.26 -14.12 5.42
CA MET A 287 12.32 -15.10 5.20
C MET A 287 12.97 -14.98 3.83
N GLU A 288 14.22 -15.43 3.71
CA GLU A 288 14.95 -15.48 2.44
C GLU A 288 14.51 -16.69 1.61
N PHE A 289 14.19 -16.43 0.34
CA PHE A 289 13.81 -17.45 -0.64
C PHE A 289 14.79 -17.51 -1.80
N SER A 290 14.84 -18.68 -2.45
CA SER A 290 15.30 -18.83 -3.83
C SER A 290 14.19 -19.47 -4.66
N TYR A 291 14.20 -19.26 -5.97
CA TYR A 291 13.23 -19.94 -6.84
C TYR A 291 13.36 -21.46 -6.78
N GLU A 292 14.56 -21.98 -6.50
CA GLU A 292 14.83 -23.40 -6.30
C GLU A 292 14.20 -23.93 -5.01
N SER A 293 14.37 -23.22 -3.88
CA SER A 293 13.77 -23.62 -2.61
C SER A 293 12.24 -23.59 -2.67
N MET A 294 11.68 -22.54 -3.28
CA MET A 294 10.24 -22.40 -3.47
C MET A 294 9.67 -23.54 -4.34
N ALA A 295 10.36 -23.89 -5.44
CA ALA A 295 9.91 -24.98 -6.31
C ALA A 295 9.94 -26.34 -5.60
N LYS A 296 10.95 -26.58 -4.75
CA LYS A 296 11.06 -27.81 -3.97
C LYS A 296 9.97 -27.93 -2.91
N GLU A 297 9.63 -26.82 -2.26
CA GLU A 297 8.66 -26.77 -1.16
C GLU A 297 7.21 -26.78 -1.66
N SER A 298 6.91 -25.99 -2.70
CA SER A 298 5.55 -25.84 -3.24
C SER A 298 5.18 -26.90 -4.28
N GLY A 299 6.16 -27.57 -4.89
CA GLY A 299 5.95 -28.47 -6.04
C GLY A 299 5.69 -27.74 -7.36
N VAL A 300 5.64 -26.41 -7.38
CA VAL A 300 5.38 -25.59 -8.56
C VAL A 300 6.66 -25.38 -9.37
N LYS A 301 6.56 -25.41 -10.70
CA LYS A 301 7.72 -25.19 -11.59
C LYS A 301 8.29 -23.78 -11.43
N LYS A 302 9.63 -23.67 -11.45
CA LYS A 302 10.38 -22.41 -11.25
C LYS A 302 9.91 -21.26 -12.13
N ASP A 303 9.64 -21.49 -13.41
CA ASP A 303 9.21 -20.44 -14.34
C ASP A 303 7.77 -19.97 -14.06
N ILE A 304 6.93 -20.84 -13.52
CA ILE A 304 5.58 -20.49 -13.05
C ILE A 304 5.68 -19.66 -11.78
N ILE A 305 6.53 -20.06 -10.82
CA ILE A 305 6.75 -19.30 -9.58
C ILE A 305 7.19 -17.86 -9.89
N ARG A 306 8.10 -17.64 -10.84
CA ARG A 306 8.51 -16.29 -11.25
C ARG A 306 7.34 -15.43 -11.71
N LYS A 307 6.45 -16.00 -12.52
CA LYS A 307 5.24 -15.31 -12.98
C LYS A 307 4.28 -15.04 -11.82
N TYR A 308 4.02 -16.03 -10.99
CA TYR A 308 3.11 -15.89 -9.85
C TYR A 308 3.58 -14.83 -8.86
N ILE A 309 4.88 -14.78 -8.55
CA ILE A 309 5.46 -13.74 -7.69
C ILE A 309 5.25 -12.36 -8.30
N GLN A 310 5.48 -12.16 -9.60
CA GLN A 310 5.21 -10.90 -10.28
C GLN A 310 3.73 -10.52 -10.21
N TYR A 311 2.83 -11.49 -10.37
CA TYR A 311 1.40 -11.25 -10.27
C TYR A 311 0.96 -10.89 -8.85
N LEU A 312 1.48 -11.58 -7.84
CA LEU A 312 1.21 -11.30 -6.43
C LEU A 312 1.75 -9.92 -6.00
N GLU A 313 2.94 -9.54 -6.47
CA GLU A 313 3.51 -8.21 -6.20
C GLU A 313 2.68 -7.11 -6.88
N SER A 314 2.34 -7.29 -8.14
CA SER A 314 1.48 -6.36 -8.87
C SER A 314 0.05 -6.32 -8.30
N ALA A 315 -0.40 -7.39 -7.64
CA ALA A 315 -1.66 -7.46 -6.91
C ALA A 315 -1.62 -6.78 -5.54
N PHE A 316 -0.51 -6.18 -5.16
CA PHE A 316 -0.30 -5.56 -3.85
C PHE A 316 -0.47 -6.53 -2.67
N LEU A 317 -0.18 -7.82 -2.85
CA LEU A 317 -0.21 -8.80 -1.77
C LEU A 317 1.15 -9.00 -1.13
N ILE A 318 2.21 -8.93 -1.93
CA ILE A 318 3.60 -9.12 -1.48
C ILE A 318 4.50 -8.01 -1.99
N LYS A 319 5.70 -7.92 -1.39
CA LYS A 319 6.81 -7.09 -1.85
C LYS A 319 8.11 -7.88 -1.82
N ILE A 320 8.85 -7.86 -2.94
CA ILE A 320 10.16 -8.47 -3.04
C ILE A 320 11.21 -7.48 -2.56
N VAL A 321 12.14 -7.96 -1.73
CA VAL A 321 13.30 -7.20 -1.25
C VAL A 321 14.57 -7.85 -1.75
N THR A 322 15.41 -7.02 -2.33
CA THR A 322 16.65 -7.48 -2.96
C THR A 322 17.75 -7.66 -1.93
N ARG A 323 18.53 -8.72 -2.10
CA ARG A 323 19.71 -9.00 -1.29
C ARG A 323 20.91 -8.14 -1.72
N THR A 324 21.74 -7.77 -0.75
CA THR A 324 23.10 -7.32 -0.97
C THR A 324 24.09 -8.22 -0.22
N ASP A 325 25.37 -8.15 -0.58
CA ASP A 325 26.44 -8.79 0.19
C ASP A 325 26.87 -7.93 1.41
N ASP A 326 27.96 -8.35 2.06
CA ASP A 326 28.55 -7.65 3.19
C ASP A 326 29.18 -6.28 2.83
N THR A 327 29.31 -5.95 1.54
CA THR A 327 29.77 -4.66 1.03
C THR A 327 28.64 -3.81 0.44
N ALA A 328 27.40 -4.25 0.60
CA ALA A 328 26.18 -3.66 0.05
C ALA A 328 26.18 -3.52 -1.50
N LYS A 329 27.01 -4.27 -2.20
CA LYS A 329 26.96 -4.34 -3.66
C LYS A 329 25.75 -5.15 -4.11
N ARG A 330 25.04 -4.63 -5.10
CA ARG A 330 23.94 -5.35 -5.75
C ARG A 330 24.50 -6.37 -6.73
N PHE A 331 24.08 -7.61 -6.59
CA PHE A 331 24.43 -8.65 -7.56
C PHE A 331 23.65 -8.44 -8.86
N GLN A 332 24.34 -8.55 -10.00
CA GLN A 332 23.69 -8.51 -11.32
C GLN A 332 22.66 -9.64 -11.49
N ARG A 333 22.89 -10.80 -10.86
CA ARG A 333 21.98 -11.96 -10.87
C ARG A 333 21.68 -12.38 -9.45
N GLN A 334 20.53 -11.91 -8.97
CA GLN A 334 20.05 -12.29 -7.65
C GLN A 334 19.49 -13.72 -7.69
N THR A 335 20.03 -14.59 -6.86
CA THR A 335 19.57 -15.96 -6.69
C THR A 335 18.62 -16.11 -5.50
N THR A 336 18.74 -15.21 -4.54
CA THR A 336 17.94 -15.17 -3.31
C THR A 336 17.36 -13.78 -3.06
N PHE A 337 16.24 -13.72 -2.39
CA PHE A 337 15.51 -12.50 -2.05
C PHE A 337 14.58 -12.76 -0.86
N LYS A 338 14.25 -11.72 -0.10
CA LYS A 338 13.18 -11.78 0.90
C LYS A 338 11.84 -11.41 0.26
N ILE A 339 10.76 -11.99 0.77
CA ILE A 339 9.39 -11.63 0.40
C ILE A 339 8.65 -11.23 1.67
N TYR A 340 8.06 -10.04 1.67
CA TYR A 340 7.18 -9.58 2.73
C TYR A 340 5.75 -9.46 2.23
N LEU A 341 4.80 -9.77 3.09
CA LEU A 341 3.42 -9.34 2.89
C LEU A 341 3.35 -7.81 2.90
N THR A 342 2.51 -7.22 2.07
CA THR A 342 2.33 -5.76 2.04
C THR A 342 1.70 -5.21 3.33
N ASN A 343 1.04 -6.06 4.08
CA ASN A 343 0.61 -5.80 5.45
C ASN A 343 0.55 -7.11 6.24
N PRO A 344 1.02 -7.15 7.51
CA PRO A 344 1.06 -8.36 8.32
C PRO A 344 -0.32 -8.98 8.58
N SER A 345 -1.41 -8.19 8.57
CA SER A 345 -2.77 -8.70 8.78
C SER A 345 -3.26 -9.69 7.72
N LEU A 346 -2.62 -9.73 6.55
CA LEU A 346 -2.87 -10.78 5.55
C LEU A 346 -2.52 -12.18 6.08
N ARG A 347 -1.50 -12.29 6.93
CA ARG A 347 -1.16 -13.57 7.57
C ARG A 347 -2.25 -14.02 8.54
N CYS A 348 -2.79 -13.08 9.33
CA CYS A 348 -3.87 -13.36 10.27
C CYS A 348 -5.13 -13.91 9.55
N ALA A 349 -5.35 -13.49 8.30
CA ALA A 349 -6.46 -13.98 7.49
C ALA A 349 -6.31 -15.45 7.04
N LEU A 350 -5.08 -15.95 6.94
CA LEU A 350 -4.77 -17.31 6.49
C LEU A 350 -4.49 -18.25 7.65
N PHE A 351 -4.04 -17.70 8.76
CA PHE A 351 -3.62 -18.42 9.97
C PHE A 351 -4.26 -17.77 11.19
N GLU A 352 -3.97 -18.26 12.37
CA GLU A 352 -4.44 -17.63 13.61
C GLU A 352 -3.69 -16.31 13.89
N PRO A 353 -4.33 -15.38 14.63
CA PRO A 353 -3.68 -14.16 15.12
C PRO A 353 -2.44 -14.48 15.95
N VAL A 354 -1.36 -13.76 15.72
CA VAL A 354 -0.12 -13.93 16.48
C VAL A 354 -0.21 -13.29 17.86
N LYS A 355 0.42 -13.95 18.84
CA LYS A 355 0.54 -13.49 20.23
C LYS A 355 2.01 -13.15 20.53
N ILE A 356 2.23 -12.34 21.55
CA ILE A 356 3.60 -11.94 21.98
C ILE A 356 4.50 -13.13 22.28
N ILE A 357 3.93 -14.23 22.76
CA ILE A 357 4.66 -15.45 23.15
C ILE A 357 4.96 -16.40 21.98
N ASP A 358 4.42 -16.12 20.79
CA ASP A 358 4.57 -17.00 19.64
C ASP A 358 6.00 -16.89 19.06
N GLY A 359 6.57 -18.01 18.67
CA GLY A 359 7.94 -18.07 18.16
C GLY A 359 8.18 -17.27 16.88
N ASN A 360 7.13 -16.95 16.14
CA ASN A 360 7.17 -16.21 14.88
C ASN A 360 6.83 -14.71 15.03
N ILE A 361 6.69 -14.20 16.27
CA ILE A 361 6.38 -12.79 16.51
C ILE A 361 7.46 -11.86 15.91
N GLY A 362 8.73 -12.27 15.96
CA GLY A 362 9.85 -11.52 15.40
C GLY A 362 9.67 -11.27 13.90
N ASP A 363 9.32 -12.29 13.13
CA ASP A 363 9.09 -12.20 11.68
C ASP A 363 7.91 -11.28 11.35
N MET A 364 6.88 -11.29 12.21
CA MET A 364 5.71 -10.43 12.04
C MET A 364 6.02 -8.96 12.39
N ILE A 365 6.86 -8.70 13.41
CA ILE A 365 7.37 -7.36 13.71
C ILE A 365 8.21 -6.83 12.55
N GLU A 366 9.10 -7.66 12.00
CA GLU A 366 9.90 -7.31 10.81
C GLU A 366 9.00 -7.00 9.62
N THR A 367 8.01 -7.85 9.33
CA THR A 367 7.01 -7.61 8.28
C THR A 367 6.24 -6.32 8.51
N ALA A 368 5.81 -6.06 9.76
CA ALA A 368 5.07 -4.84 10.11
C ALA A 368 5.91 -3.58 9.91
N ILE A 369 7.16 -3.59 10.32
CA ILE A 369 8.10 -2.47 10.11
C ILE A 369 8.37 -2.29 8.62
N TYR A 370 8.65 -3.38 7.90
CA TYR A 370 8.92 -3.29 6.46
C TYR A 370 7.72 -2.76 5.69
N SER A 371 6.49 -3.14 6.07
CA SER A 371 5.26 -2.66 5.43
C SER A 371 5.12 -1.13 5.45
N GLN A 372 5.71 -0.44 6.45
CA GLN A 372 5.71 1.03 6.53
C GLN A 372 6.61 1.68 5.45
N TRP A 373 7.60 0.93 4.96
CA TRP A 373 8.52 1.39 3.92
C TRP A 373 7.99 1.17 2.50
N ILE A 374 7.08 0.21 2.28
CA ILE A 374 6.59 -0.20 0.95
C ILE A 374 6.11 0.98 0.10
N PRO A 375 5.35 1.97 0.64
CA PRO A 375 4.86 3.07 -0.18
C PRO A 375 5.95 4.04 -0.66
N ARG A 376 7.15 3.96 -0.08
CA ARG A 376 8.30 4.73 -0.55
C ARG A 376 8.95 4.03 -1.72
N ASN A 377 9.27 4.76 -2.79
CA ASN A 377 10.05 4.23 -3.90
C ASN A 377 11.56 4.17 -3.57
N ASN A 378 11.93 4.05 -2.30
CA ASN A 378 13.33 3.97 -1.89
C ASN A 378 13.86 2.55 -2.12
N HIS A 379 15.09 2.47 -2.60
CA HIS A 379 15.81 1.21 -2.73
C HIS A 379 16.30 0.73 -1.36
N ILE A 380 15.43 0.02 -0.64
CA ILE A 380 15.78 -0.68 0.58
C ILE A 380 16.13 -2.11 0.22
N ALA A 381 17.24 -2.60 0.74
CA ALA A 381 17.72 -3.96 0.62
C ALA A 381 17.90 -4.58 2.00
N TYR A 382 18.14 -5.87 2.06
CA TYR A 382 18.73 -6.51 3.24
C TYR A 382 20.13 -6.99 2.87
N ALA A 383 21.02 -7.07 3.86
CA ALA A 383 22.33 -7.63 3.65
C ALA A 383 22.38 -9.06 4.23
N ASN A 384 22.86 -10.01 3.43
CA ASN A 384 23.09 -11.37 3.88
C ASN A 384 24.36 -11.90 3.23
N TRP A 385 25.27 -12.47 4.02
CA TRP A 385 26.55 -12.94 3.53
C TRP A 385 27.03 -14.23 4.20
N LYS A 386 27.85 -14.95 3.45
CA LYS A 386 28.62 -16.08 3.94
C LYS A 386 30.01 -16.00 3.31
N VAL A 387 30.99 -15.57 4.08
CA VAL A 387 32.39 -15.44 3.65
C VAL A 387 33.26 -16.33 4.55
N GLY A 388 33.70 -17.45 4.01
CA GLY A 388 34.44 -18.47 4.79
C GLY A 388 33.59 -19.02 5.94
N ARG A 389 34.01 -18.75 7.17
CA ARG A 389 33.28 -19.15 8.40
C ARG A 389 32.36 -18.07 8.93
N THR A 390 32.42 -16.86 8.39
CA THR A 390 31.60 -15.73 8.83
C THR A 390 30.31 -15.70 8.02
N GLN A 391 29.20 -15.71 8.72
CA GLN A 391 27.88 -15.51 8.13
C GLN A 391 27.12 -14.47 8.95
N GLY A 392 26.25 -13.71 8.32
CA GLY A 392 25.46 -12.71 9.00
C GLY A 392 24.39 -12.11 8.12
N GLU A 393 23.48 -11.42 8.75
CA GLU A 393 22.37 -10.71 8.11
C GLU A 393 22.17 -9.37 8.82
N VAL A 394 21.75 -8.35 8.04
CA VAL A 394 21.22 -7.08 8.54
C VAL A 394 19.87 -6.84 7.84
N ASP A 395 18.84 -6.58 8.65
CA ASP A 395 17.45 -6.63 8.19
C ASP A 395 17.09 -5.56 7.17
N LEU A 396 17.52 -4.30 7.39
CA LEU A 396 17.29 -3.20 6.44
C LEU A 396 18.60 -2.44 6.19
N VAL A 397 18.88 -2.21 4.92
CA VAL A 397 20.05 -1.44 4.46
C VAL A 397 19.61 -0.42 3.43
N GLY A 398 19.87 0.86 3.68
CA GLY A 398 19.69 1.92 2.72
C GLY A 398 20.97 2.08 1.88
N ILE A 399 20.80 2.02 0.56
CA ILE A 399 21.91 2.11 -0.39
C ILE A 399 21.84 3.43 -1.13
N ASN A 400 22.93 4.17 -1.15
CA ASN A 400 23.07 5.35 -1.98
C ASN A 400 23.21 4.92 -3.44
N ASP A 401 22.29 5.33 -4.29
CA ASP A 401 22.25 4.91 -5.69
C ASP A 401 23.46 5.38 -6.51
N ALA A 402 23.99 6.55 -6.23
CA ALA A 402 25.14 7.09 -6.95
C ALA A 402 26.45 6.40 -6.54
N LEU A 403 26.62 6.14 -5.24
CA LEU A 403 27.86 5.58 -4.68
C LEU A 403 27.84 4.05 -4.59
N GLN A 404 26.66 3.44 -4.69
CA GLN A 404 26.44 2.00 -4.46
C GLN A 404 27.03 1.53 -3.13
N LYS A 405 26.90 2.37 -2.09
CA LYS A 405 27.37 2.10 -0.72
C LYS A 405 26.21 2.24 0.26
N PRO A 406 26.23 1.49 1.35
CA PRO A 406 25.25 1.68 2.42
C PRO A 406 25.51 3.02 3.10
N TYR A 407 24.43 3.73 3.45
CA TYR A 407 24.50 4.96 4.23
C TYR A 407 23.76 4.87 5.55
N TRP A 408 22.93 3.84 5.74
CA TRP A 408 22.31 3.49 7.00
C TRP A 408 21.98 2.00 7.07
N ALA A 409 21.86 1.49 8.27
CA ALA A 409 21.46 0.11 8.55
C ALA A 409 20.52 0.07 9.75
N VAL A 410 19.56 -0.86 9.71
CA VAL A 410 18.63 -1.14 10.81
C VAL A 410 18.62 -2.62 11.10
N GLU A 411 18.77 -2.94 12.37
CA GLU A 411 18.61 -4.30 12.91
C GLU A 411 17.28 -4.36 13.65
N ILE A 412 16.38 -5.23 13.23
CA ILE A 412 15.03 -5.34 13.81
C ILE A 412 15.03 -6.41 14.89
N LYS A 413 14.72 -6.00 16.13
CA LYS A 413 14.63 -6.89 17.28
C LYS A 413 13.39 -6.58 18.11
N TRP A 414 12.71 -7.62 18.56
CA TRP A 414 11.58 -7.54 19.50
C TRP A 414 12.02 -8.04 20.88
N THR A 415 13.08 -7.43 21.42
CA THR A 415 13.64 -7.76 22.72
C THR A 415 14.53 -6.62 23.23
N ASP A 416 14.61 -6.44 24.52
CA ASP A 416 15.46 -5.41 25.15
C ASP A 416 16.88 -5.91 25.46
N ARG A 417 17.16 -7.20 25.26
CA ARG A 417 18.45 -7.85 25.53
C ARG A 417 19.64 -7.09 24.94
N PHE A 418 19.50 -6.64 23.70
CA PHE A 418 20.60 -6.00 22.98
C PHE A 418 20.85 -4.55 23.41
N PHE A 419 19.89 -3.91 24.08
CA PHE A 419 20.10 -2.61 24.70
C PHE A 419 21.11 -2.71 25.84
N ASP A 420 21.06 -3.77 26.62
CA ASP A 420 22.00 -4.03 27.72
C ASP A 420 23.31 -4.66 27.19
N ARG A 421 23.26 -5.39 26.10
CA ARG A 421 24.38 -6.16 25.53
C ARG A 421 24.57 -5.88 24.04
N PRO A 422 24.87 -4.65 23.63
CA PRO A 422 24.98 -4.27 22.22
C PRO A 422 26.10 -5.00 21.46
N THR A 423 27.13 -5.48 22.16
CA THR A 423 28.22 -6.27 21.58
C THR A 423 27.81 -7.64 21.06
N GLU A 424 26.64 -8.14 21.46
CA GLU A 424 26.08 -9.40 20.93
C GLU A 424 25.48 -9.24 19.51
N LEU A 425 25.30 -8.02 19.00
CA LEU A 425 24.89 -7.73 17.62
C LEU A 425 26.05 -7.96 16.64
N SER A 426 26.56 -9.17 16.59
CA SER A 426 27.77 -9.51 15.83
C SER A 426 27.67 -9.26 14.32
N SER A 427 26.49 -9.53 13.72
CA SER A 427 26.24 -9.25 12.29
C SER A 427 26.26 -7.76 12.00
N LEU A 428 25.53 -6.97 12.79
CA LEU A 428 25.48 -5.52 12.62
C LEU A 428 26.86 -4.91 12.84
N LYS A 429 27.60 -5.33 13.87
CA LYS A 429 28.98 -4.92 14.14
C LYS A 429 29.86 -5.16 12.91
N TYR A 430 29.89 -6.39 12.40
CA TYR A 430 30.70 -6.74 11.23
C TYR A 430 30.35 -5.88 10.01
N PHE A 431 29.04 -5.68 9.74
CA PHE A 431 28.58 -4.89 8.62
C PHE A 431 28.97 -3.41 8.74
N MET A 432 28.82 -2.83 9.95
CA MET A 432 29.22 -1.44 10.24
C MET A 432 30.72 -1.23 10.03
N GLU A 433 31.55 -2.10 10.61
CA GLU A 433 33.01 -2.03 10.48
C GLU A 433 33.44 -2.17 9.01
N LYS A 434 32.85 -3.14 8.28
CA LYS A 434 33.15 -3.41 6.87
C LYS A 434 32.83 -2.22 5.97
N ASN A 435 31.72 -1.53 6.22
CA ASN A 435 31.21 -0.43 5.41
C ASN A 435 31.53 0.96 5.98
N GLN A 436 32.28 1.04 7.09
CA GLN A 436 32.65 2.29 7.78
C GLN A 436 31.46 3.12 8.21
N LEU A 437 30.34 2.45 8.57
CA LEU A 437 29.17 3.12 9.13
C LEU A 437 29.45 3.52 10.58
N GLN A 438 29.30 4.81 10.88
CA GLN A 438 29.57 5.34 12.23
C GLN A 438 28.38 5.12 13.16
N GLN A 439 27.21 4.82 12.62
CA GLN A 439 25.99 4.64 13.39
C GLN A 439 25.01 3.70 12.69
N ALA A 440 24.18 3.04 13.49
CA ALA A 440 23.09 2.21 13.05
C ALA A 440 21.88 2.32 14.00
N LEU A 441 20.70 1.91 13.52
CA LEU A 441 19.50 1.84 14.32
C LEU A 441 19.24 0.38 14.70
N VAL A 442 18.82 0.18 15.94
CA VAL A 442 18.39 -1.14 16.44
C VAL A 442 17.02 -0.98 17.05
N THR A 443 16.08 -1.83 16.66
CA THR A 443 14.79 -1.80 17.36
C THR A 443 14.85 -2.63 18.63
N SER A 444 13.96 -2.32 19.57
CA SER A 444 13.81 -2.99 20.86
C SER A 444 12.34 -3.28 21.13
N MET A 445 12.02 -3.92 22.23
CA MET A 445 10.64 -4.06 22.68
C MET A 445 10.17 -2.80 23.43
N SER A 446 11.01 -2.26 24.33
CA SER A 446 10.62 -1.13 25.17
C SER A 446 11.73 -0.08 25.41
N GLN A 447 12.99 -0.42 25.17
CA GLN A 447 14.11 0.45 25.48
C GLN A 447 14.41 1.44 24.37
N GLU A 448 14.69 2.69 24.74
CA GLU A 448 15.12 3.73 23.81
C GLU A 448 16.37 4.45 24.31
N GLY A 449 17.18 4.94 23.39
CA GLY A 449 18.35 5.73 23.70
C GLY A 449 19.56 5.45 22.83
N LEU A 450 20.59 6.28 22.98
CA LEU A 450 21.84 6.16 22.26
C LEU A 450 22.85 5.36 23.08
N LYS A 451 23.49 4.38 22.46
CA LYS A 451 24.59 3.59 23.04
C LYS A 451 25.87 3.80 22.23
N GLU A 452 26.91 4.23 22.90
CA GLU A 452 28.27 4.26 22.34
C GLU A 452 28.88 2.87 22.47
N THR A 453 29.43 2.35 21.37
CA THR A 453 30.10 1.05 21.32
C THR A 453 31.49 1.18 20.72
N SER A 454 32.29 0.12 20.79
CA SER A 454 33.62 0.09 20.16
C SER A 454 33.58 0.12 18.64
N PHE A 455 32.40 -0.12 18.01
CA PHE A 455 32.22 -0.20 16.56
C PHE A 455 31.28 0.88 16.01
N GLY A 456 30.83 1.81 16.83
CA GLY A 456 29.99 2.94 16.43
C GLY A 456 28.85 3.23 17.39
N ARG A 457 28.00 4.18 17.01
CA ARG A 457 26.82 4.58 17.80
C ARG A 457 25.59 3.76 17.37
N LEU A 458 24.87 3.26 18.35
CA LEU A 458 23.61 2.54 18.13
C LEU A 458 22.46 3.33 18.74
N LEU A 459 21.52 3.74 17.88
CA LEU A 459 20.27 4.35 18.32
C LEU A 459 19.24 3.24 18.51
N PHE A 460 18.81 3.02 19.75
CA PHE A 460 17.73 2.10 20.07
C PHE A 460 16.40 2.83 20.08
N ILE A 461 15.40 2.24 19.39
CA ILE A 461 14.02 2.75 19.33
C ILE A 461 13.06 1.55 19.46
N PRO A 462 12.03 1.63 20.31
CA PRO A 462 11.02 0.56 20.35
C PRO A 462 10.40 0.32 18.98
N SER A 463 10.20 -0.95 18.61
CA SER A 463 9.72 -1.36 17.29
C SER A 463 8.42 -0.67 16.89
N ALA A 464 7.48 -0.50 17.83
CA ALA A 464 6.23 0.22 17.61
C ALA A 464 6.47 1.72 17.32
N CYS A 465 7.37 2.38 18.06
CA CYS A 465 7.74 3.78 17.81
C CYS A 465 8.46 3.93 16.46
N TYR A 466 9.30 2.97 16.09
CA TYR A 466 9.98 2.98 14.81
C TYR A 466 9.00 2.79 13.65
N ALA A 467 8.06 1.83 13.75
CA ALA A 467 7.01 1.64 12.75
C ALA A 467 6.15 2.90 12.57
N TYR A 468 5.76 3.54 13.66
CA TYR A 468 5.04 4.82 13.64
C TYR A 468 5.85 5.90 12.92
N THR A 469 7.12 6.08 13.31
CA THR A 469 8.05 7.06 12.73
C THR A 469 8.21 6.87 11.22
N VAL A 470 8.44 5.63 10.77
CA VAL A 470 8.58 5.33 9.34
C VAL A 470 7.29 5.62 8.58
N GLY A 471 6.14 5.21 9.14
CA GLY A 471 4.83 5.42 8.51
C GLY A 471 4.52 6.91 8.32
N GLU A 472 4.73 7.72 9.34
CA GLU A 472 4.48 9.17 9.29
C GLU A 472 5.43 9.86 8.30
N ASN A 473 6.73 9.54 8.38
CA ASN A 473 7.71 10.06 7.42
C ASN A 473 7.42 9.61 5.98
N THR A 474 6.79 8.44 5.79
CA THR A 474 6.34 7.96 4.47
C THR A 474 5.24 8.86 3.90
N LEU A 475 4.26 9.24 4.71
CA LEU A 475 3.22 10.17 4.27
C LEU A 475 3.80 11.56 3.94
N ARG A 476 4.72 12.07 4.78
CA ARG A 476 5.40 13.36 4.51
C ARG A 476 6.19 13.33 3.20
N GLN A 477 6.88 12.24 2.92
CA GLN A 477 7.60 12.08 1.66
C GLN A 477 6.64 12.01 0.46
N ALA A 478 5.51 11.32 0.60
CA ALA A 478 4.48 11.29 -0.42
C ALA A 478 3.94 12.71 -0.71
N LYS A 479 3.67 13.53 0.31
CA LYS A 479 3.30 14.95 0.12
C LYS A 479 4.34 15.70 -0.72
N LYS A 480 5.61 15.63 -0.34
CA LYS A 480 6.71 16.29 -1.06
C LYS A 480 6.84 15.82 -2.52
N SER A 481 6.62 14.54 -2.81
CA SER A 481 6.74 14.00 -4.17
C SER A 481 5.68 14.54 -5.13
N PHE A 482 4.54 14.99 -4.61
CA PHE A 482 3.49 15.67 -5.37
C PHE A 482 3.58 17.22 -5.29
N GLY A 483 4.62 17.77 -4.65
CA GLY A 483 4.81 19.21 -4.53
C GLY A 483 3.87 19.90 -3.52
N LEU A 484 3.36 19.15 -2.53
CA LEU A 484 2.41 19.59 -1.51
C LEU A 484 3.09 19.85 -0.15
#